data_5e74c435561234100e5dc8051e1b5810
#
_entry.id   5e74c435561234100e5dc8051e1b5810
#
_cell.length_a   1.000
_cell.length_b   1.000
_cell.length_c   1.000
_cell.angle_alpha   90.00
_cell.angle_beta   90.00
_cell.angle_gamma   90.00
#
_symmetry.space_group_name_H-M   'P 1'
#
loop_
_entity.id
_entity.type
_entity.pdbx_description
1 polymer ?
#
loop_
_entity_poly.entity_id
_entity_poly.type
_entity_poly.pdbx_seq_one_letter_code
_entity_poly.pdbx_strand_id
1 'polypeptide(L)'
;AEGSHFVAALVHKVCSAKHAGTIELWGSGLPLRQQLYVDDLCKIIPLLLQNHNSELPVIVSPPENLSILDLARTLTEQLDKNVRLSFNGKMDGQFRKDGSNQELMKLIGPFKFTSFKEGVMKTYNWYSENK
;
A
#
# COMPACT_ATOMS: atom_id res chain seq x y z
N ALA A 1 -11.05 -1.39 -14.49
CA ALA A 1 -10.96 -0.69 -13.19
C ALA A 1 -10.45 0.74 -13.35
N GLU A 2 -11.12 1.55 -14.19
CA GLU A 2 -10.88 3.00 -14.23
C GLU A 2 -11.24 3.60 -12.87
N GLY A 3 -10.34 4.40 -12.29
CA GLY A 3 -10.54 5.07 -11.00
C GLY A 3 -10.15 4.25 -9.75
N SER A 4 -9.58 3.07 -9.89
CA SER A 4 -9.12 2.27 -8.76
C SER A 4 -7.80 2.82 -8.17
N HIS A 5 -7.67 2.78 -6.83
CA HIS A 5 -6.39 3.08 -6.17
C HIS A 5 -5.32 2.05 -6.54
N PHE A 6 -4.05 2.47 -6.46
CA PHE A 6 -2.91 1.70 -6.98
C PHE A 6 -2.85 0.26 -6.46
N VAL A 7 -2.91 0.04 -5.14
CA VAL A 7 -2.78 -1.32 -4.56
C VAL A 7 -3.94 -2.22 -4.98
N ALA A 8 -5.17 -1.73 -4.99
CA ALA A 8 -6.33 -2.48 -5.44
C ALA A 8 -6.23 -2.85 -6.93
N ALA A 9 -5.80 -1.90 -7.77
CA ALA A 9 -5.57 -2.15 -9.19
C ALA A 9 -4.43 -3.17 -9.41
N LEU A 10 -3.36 -3.09 -8.64
CA LEU A 10 -2.23 -4.02 -8.70
C LEU A 10 -2.68 -5.45 -8.34
N VAL A 11 -3.36 -5.62 -7.20
CA VAL A 11 -3.88 -6.93 -6.76
C VAL A 11 -4.80 -7.53 -7.82
N HIS A 12 -5.74 -6.74 -8.37
CA HIS A 12 -6.62 -7.19 -9.44
C HIS A 12 -5.86 -7.65 -10.69
N LYS A 13 -4.89 -6.84 -11.15
CA LYS A 13 -4.08 -7.17 -12.33
C LYS A 13 -3.24 -8.43 -12.11
N VAL A 14 -2.62 -8.57 -10.94
CA VAL A 14 -1.82 -9.74 -10.59
C VAL A 14 -2.68 -11.00 -10.46
N CYS A 15 -3.86 -10.91 -9.85
CA CYS A 15 -4.81 -12.04 -9.80
C CYS A 15 -5.28 -12.48 -11.18
N SER A 16 -5.46 -11.53 -12.09
CA SER A 16 -5.98 -11.78 -13.44
C SER A 16 -4.88 -12.14 -14.44
N ALA A 17 -3.61 -11.91 -14.11
CA ALA A 17 -2.48 -12.19 -14.98
C ALA A 17 -2.30 -13.71 -15.22
N LYS A 18 -2.16 -14.09 -16.48
CA LYS A 18 -1.72 -15.44 -16.87
C LYS A 18 -0.25 -15.62 -16.46
N HIS A 19 0.17 -16.88 -16.27
CA HIS A 19 1.59 -17.20 -16.07
C HIS A 19 2.43 -16.65 -17.24
N ALA A 20 3.58 -16.03 -16.92
CA ALA A 20 4.48 -15.37 -17.86
C ALA A 20 3.86 -14.20 -18.67
N GLY A 21 2.80 -13.58 -18.15
CA GLY A 21 2.18 -12.41 -18.75
C GLY A 21 2.91 -11.10 -18.44
N THR A 22 2.47 -10.01 -19.09
CA THR A 22 2.93 -8.65 -18.78
C THR A 22 1.84 -7.89 -18.03
N ILE A 23 2.23 -7.22 -16.94
CA ILE A 23 1.38 -6.33 -16.17
C ILE A 23 1.82 -4.91 -16.46
N GLU A 24 1.01 -4.15 -17.19
CA GLU A 24 1.26 -2.74 -17.43
C GLU A 24 0.79 -1.90 -16.24
N LEU A 25 1.66 -1.02 -15.76
CA LEU A 25 1.43 -0.07 -14.70
C LEU A 25 1.57 1.36 -15.22
N TRP A 26 0.88 2.29 -14.57
CA TRP A 26 0.92 3.70 -14.93
C TRP A 26 2.21 4.36 -14.48
N GLY A 27 2.72 5.31 -15.28
CA GLY A 27 3.84 6.18 -14.95
C GLY A 27 5.20 5.54 -15.13
N SER A 28 6.16 6.03 -14.36
CA SER A 28 7.56 5.55 -14.35
C SER A 28 7.84 4.46 -13.33
N GLY A 29 7.00 4.35 -12.29
CA GLY A 29 7.25 3.48 -11.14
C GLY A 29 8.11 4.10 -10.04
N LEU A 30 8.63 5.30 -10.24
CA LEU A 30 9.54 5.98 -9.29
C LEU A 30 8.83 6.67 -8.09
N PRO A 31 7.60 7.20 -8.22
CA PRO A 31 6.94 7.89 -7.11
C PRO A 31 6.84 7.02 -5.85
N LEU A 32 7.02 7.69 -4.70
CA LEU A 32 7.02 7.05 -3.38
C LEU A 32 5.64 7.13 -2.72
N ARG A 33 5.27 6.05 -2.01
CA ARG A 33 3.99 5.96 -1.29
C ARG A 33 4.15 5.20 0.02
N GLN A 34 3.46 5.68 1.04
CA GLN A 34 3.20 4.93 2.28
C GLN A 34 1.89 4.15 2.13
N GLN A 35 1.88 2.90 2.53
CA GLN A 35 0.71 2.02 2.43
C GLN A 35 0.32 1.53 3.82
N LEU A 36 -0.82 1.98 4.31
CA LEU A 36 -1.36 1.57 5.60
C LEU A 36 -2.26 0.34 5.43
N TYR A 37 -1.99 -0.71 6.20
CA TYR A 37 -2.86 -1.88 6.23
C TYR A 37 -4.10 -1.61 7.09
N VAL A 38 -5.26 -2.05 6.62
CA VAL A 38 -6.56 -1.70 7.24
C VAL A 38 -6.69 -2.17 8.69
N ASP A 39 -6.17 -3.36 9.04
CA ASP A 39 -6.24 -3.86 10.42
C ASP A 39 -5.43 -3.00 11.39
N ASP A 40 -4.32 -2.40 10.92
CA ASP A 40 -3.54 -1.46 11.72
C ASP A 40 -4.36 -0.19 12.01
N LEU A 41 -5.05 0.32 11.00
CA LEU A 41 -5.96 1.45 11.20
C LEU A 41 -7.06 1.12 12.21
N CYS A 42 -7.67 -0.06 12.09
CA CYS A 42 -8.70 -0.52 13.02
C CYS A 42 -8.19 -0.63 14.48
N LYS A 43 -6.92 -0.98 14.68
CA LYS A 43 -6.28 -1.01 16.01
C LYS A 43 -5.94 0.39 16.54
N ILE A 44 -5.55 1.30 15.65
CA ILE A 44 -5.14 2.67 16.00
C ILE A 44 -6.33 3.54 16.37
N ILE A 45 -7.46 3.43 15.68
CA ILE A 45 -8.65 4.25 15.92
C ILE A 45 -9.10 4.24 17.39
N PRO A 46 -9.30 3.09 18.06
CA PRO A 46 -9.69 3.08 19.48
C PRO A 46 -8.66 3.76 20.40
N LEU A 47 -7.37 3.63 20.10
CA LEU A 47 -6.31 4.27 20.87
C LEU A 47 -6.35 5.80 20.69
N LEU A 48 -6.62 6.28 19.48
CA LEU A 48 -6.81 7.71 19.24
C LEU A 48 -8.04 8.26 19.95
N LEU A 49 -9.16 7.53 19.94
CA LEU A 49 -10.37 7.96 20.65
C LEU A 49 -10.15 8.10 22.16
N GLN A 50 -9.23 7.33 22.74
CA GLN A 50 -8.90 7.40 24.15
C GLN A 50 -7.88 8.50 24.49
N ASN A 51 -6.96 8.81 23.58
CA ASN A 51 -5.78 9.63 23.89
C ASN A 51 -5.74 10.97 23.14
N HIS A 52 -6.60 11.19 22.16
CA HIS A 52 -6.62 12.41 21.37
C HIS A 52 -7.90 13.21 21.65
N ASN A 53 -7.73 14.37 22.28
CA ASN A 53 -8.83 15.30 22.59
C ASN A 53 -8.46 16.70 22.08
N SER A 54 -8.31 16.84 20.77
CA SER A 54 -7.96 18.08 20.10
C SER A 54 -8.66 18.15 18.74
N GLU A 55 -8.88 19.35 18.22
CA GLU A 55 -9.42 19.59 16.89
C GLU A 55 -8.34 19.42 15.78
N LEU A 56 -7.07 19.30 16.17
CA LEU A 56 -5.98 19.14 15.20
C LEU A 56 -5.98 17.73 14.60
N PRO A 57 -5.78 17.61 13.28
CA PRO A 57 -5.72 16.31 12.63
C PRO A 57 -4.46 15.54 13.02
N VAL A 58 -4.57 14.21 13.10
CA VAL A 58 -3.45 13.30 13.32
C VAL A 58 -3.19 12.48 12.06
N ILE A 59 -1.94 12.48 11.59
CA ILE A 59 -1.54 11.67 10.45
C ILE A 59 -1.28 10.24 10.91
N VAL A 60 -2.04 9.29 10.34
CA VAL A 60 -1.84 7.86 10.55
C VAL A 60 -1.12 7.29 9.35
N SER A 61 0.19 7.11 9.45
CA SER A 61 1.01 6.55 8.38
C SER A 61 2.08 5.61 8.92
N PRO A 62 2.39 4.50 8.21
CA PRO A 62 3.53 3.68 8.55
C PRO A 62 4.83 4.42 8.20
N PRO A 63 5.98 4.05 8.79
CA PRO A 63 7.26 4.65 8.46
C PRO A 63 7.78 4.22 7.08
N GLU A 64 7.33 3.09 6.57
CA GLU A 64 7.77 2.50 5.31
C GLU A 64 7.25 3.31 4.11
N ASN A 65 8.16 3.81 3.30
CA ASN A 65 7.87 4.60 2.09
C ASN A 65 8.55 3.95 0.89
N LEU A 66 7.76 3.32 0.02
CA LEU A 66 8.23 2.49 -1.07
C LEU A 66 7.87 3.11 -2.43
N SER A 67 8.71 2.85 -3.43
CA SER A 67 8.38 3.21 -4.81
C SER A 67 7.24 2.35 -5.36
N ILE A 68 6.51 2.88 -6.32
CA ILE A 68 5.47 2.12 -7.04
C ILE A 68 6.05 0.83 -7.65
N LEU A 69 7.29 0.88 -8.13
CA LEU A 69 8.00 -0.29 -8.64
C LEU A 69 8.25 -1.33 -7.53
N ASP A 70 8.75 -0.91 -6.35
CA ASP A 70 9.04 -1.83 -5.25
C ASP A 70 7.74 -2.45 -4.70
N LEU A 71 6.66 -1.67 -4.60
CA LEU A 71 5.34 -2.17 -4.24
C LEU A 71 4.87 -3.28 -5.21
N ALA A 72 5.02 -3.05 -6.52
CA ALA A 72 4.62 -4.02 -7.52
C ALA A 72 5.50 -5.28 -7.50
N ARG A 73 6.82 -5.12 -7.38
CA ARG A 73 7.77 -6.24 -7.26
C ARG A 73 7.48 -7.09 -6.03
N THR A 74 7.29 -6.47 -4.88
CA THR A 74 7.00 -7.19 -3.63
C THR A 74 5.83 -8.17 -3.79
N LEU A 75 4.74 -7.78 -4.45
CA LEU A 75 3.61 -8.69 -4.65
C LEU A 75 3.93 -9.78 -5.67
N THR A 76 4.56 -9.45 -6.79
CA THR A 76 4.84 -10.44 -7.85
C THR A 76 5.87 -11.49 -7.42
N GLU A 77 6.90 -11.08 -6.69
CA GLU A 77 7.93 -11.98 -6.15
C GLU A 77 7.37 -12.94 -5.08
N GLN A 78 6.45 -12.46 -4.22
CA GLN A 78 5.83 -13.32 -3.20
C GLN A 78 4.96 -14.43 -3.79
N LEU A 79 4.45 -14.24 -4.98
CA LEU A 79 3.55 -15.20 -5.63
C LEU A 79 4.27 -16.14 -6.59
N ASP A 80 5.60 -16.02 -6.70
CA ASP A 80 6.41 -16.75 -7.69
C ASP A 80 5.79 -16.71 -9.11
N LYS A 81 5.11 -15.60 -9.39
CA LYS A 81 4.54 -15.37 -10.72
C LYS A 81 5.62 -14.79 -11.62
N ASN A 82 6.04 -15.56 -12.59
CA ASN A 82 6.95 -15.10 -13.64
C ASN A 82 6.22 -14.12 -14.59
N VAL A 83 5.90 -12.93 -14.06
CA VAL A 83 5.25 -11.85 -14.80
C VAL A 83 6.24 -10.71 -15.02
N ARG A 84 6.17 -10.10 -16.19
CA ARG A 84 6.95 -8.90 -16.51
C ARG A 84 6.16 -7.66 -16.06
N LEU A 85 6.77 -6.81 -15.27
CA LEU A 85 6.25 -5.47 -15.00
C LEU A 85 6.69 -4.52 -16.12
N SER A 86 5.75 -3.77 -16.65
CA SER A 86 5.99 -2.73 -17.65
C SER A 86 5.35 -1.43 -17.19
N PHE A 87 6.02 -0.32 -17.39
CA PHE A 87 5.52 1.01 -17.07
C PHE A 87 5.27 1.78 -18.37
N ASN A 88 4.11 2.42 -18.47
CA ASN A 88 3.70 3.07 -19.71
C ASN A 88 4.32 4.45 -19.96
N GLY A 89 5.15 4.95 -19.04
CA GLY A 89 5.86 6.23 -19.14
C GLY A 89 4.95 7.47 -19.19
N LYS A 90 3.65 7.33 -18.90
CA LYS A 90 2.75 8.47 -18.77
C LYS A 90 3.17 9.34 -17.60
N MET A 91 2.66 10.57 -17.57
CA MET A 91 3.00 11.53 -16.51
C MET A 91 2.71 10.93 -15.14
N ASP A 92 3.73 10.91 -14.28
CA ASP A 92 3.58 10.57 -12.88
C ASP A 92 2.74 11.64 -12.18
N GLY A 93 2.00 11.23 -11.17
CA GLY A 93 1.42 12.15 -10.21
C GLY A 93 2.50 12.73 -9.29
N GLN A 94 2.11 13.28 -8.14
CA GLN A 94 3.05 13.81 -7.15
C GLN A 94 4.12 12.75 -6.81
N PHE A 95 5.40 13.14 -6.92
CA PHE A 95 6.53 12.23 -6.74
C PHE A 95 6.55 11.61 -5.34
N ARG A 96 6.23 12.40 -4.31
CA ARG A 96 6.23 11.95 -2.92
C ARG A 96 4.93 12.36 -2.23
N LYS A 97 4.27 11.39 -1.59
CA LYS A 97 3.10 11.57 -0.72
C LYS A 97 3.35 10.76 0.54
N ASP A 98 3.94 11.40 1.52
CA ASP A 98 4.23 10.80 2.82
C ASP A 98 3.95 11.79 3.95
N GLY A 99 3.65 11.25 5.13
CA GLY A 99 3.41 12.00 6.34
C GLY A 99 4.28 11.49 7.48
N SER A 100 4.56 12.38 8.43
CA SER A 100 5.20 12.00 9.69
C SER A 100 4.17 11.44 10.66
N ASN A 101 4.49 10.31 11.29
CA ASN A 101 3.67 9.70 12.33
C ASN A 101 4.12 10.07 13.77
N GLN A 102 4.97 11.08 13.91
CA GLN A 102 5.51 11.47 15.22
C GLN A 102 4.43 11.85 16.24
N GLU A 103 3.42 12.61 15.82
CA GLU A 103 2.30 12.97 16.70
C GLU A 103 1.47 11.73 17.09
N LEU A 104 1.24 10.83 16.13
CA LEU A 104 0.59 9.55 16.42
C LEU A 104 1.34 8.79 17.51
N MET A 105 2.67 8.63 17.37
CA MET A 105 3.48 7.91 18.35
C MET A 105 3.49 8.57 19.74
N LYS A 106 3.41 9.90 19.82
CA LYS A 106 3.26 10.60 21.10
C LYS A 106 1.92 10.29 21.77
N LEU A 107 0.85 10.14 20.99
CA LEU A 107 -0.50 9.92 21.50
C LEU A 107 -0.74 8.47 21.92
N ILE A 108 -0.29 7.51 21.13
CA ILE A 108 -0.61 6.09 21.35
C ILE A 108 0.58 5.23 21.81
N GLY A 109 1.80 5.81 21.84
CA GLY A 109 3.04 5.07 22.13
C GLY A 109 3.55 4.29 20.91
N PRO A 110 4.58 3.43 21.11
CA PRO A 110 5.15 2.62 20.04
C PRO A 110 4.10 1.69 19.42
N PHE A 111 3.98 1.73 18.09
CA PHE A 111 3.07 0.86 17.35
C PHE A 111 3.84 0.16 16.24
N LYS A 112 3.73 -1.18 16.17
CA LYS A 112 4.33 -1.98 15.12
C LYS A 112 3.38 -2.11 13.95
N PHE A 113 3.64 -1.35 12.89
CA PHE A 113 2.88 -1.45 11.64
C PHE A 113 3.13 -2.78 10.92
N THR A 114 2.09 -3.30 10.28
CA THR A 114 2.20 -4.40 9.33
C THR A 114 3.01 -3.94 8.14
N SER A 115 4.05 -4.69 7.76
CA SER A 115 4.83 -4.39 6.55
C SER A 115 3.97 -4.45 5.30
N PHE A 116 4.37 -3.70 4.25
CA PHE A 116 3.65 -3.78 2.97
C PHE A 116 3.60 -5.22 2.44
N LYS A 117 4.72 -5.94 2.54
CA LYS A 117 4.83 -7.34 2.14
C LYS A 117 3.75 -8.22 2.79
N GLU A 118 3.58 -8.12 4.10
CA GLU A 118 2.59 -8.90 4.84
C GLU A 118 1.15 -8.45 4.50
N GLY A 119 0.89 -7.14 4.51
CA GLY A 119 -0.43 -6.58 4.26
C GLY A 119 -0.94 -6.85 2.84
N VAL A 120 -0.07 -6.72 1.83
CA VAL A 120 -0.46 -6.97 0.44
C VAL A 120 -0.75 -8.44 0.17
N MET A 121 -0.04 -9.37 0.83
CA MET A 121 -0.33 -10.80 0.71
C MET A 121 -1.66 -11.18 1.33
N LYS A 122 -1.99 -10.63 2.52
CA LYS A 122 -3.31 -10.82 3.12
C LYS A 122 -4.42 -10.29 2.22
N THR A 123 -4.23 -9.11 1.62
CA THR A 123 -5.18 -8.50 0.68
C THR A 123 -5.33 -9.36 -0.59
N TYR A 124 -4.23 -9.87 -1.14
CA TYR A 124 -4.25 -10.73 -2.32
C TYR A 124 -4.99 -12.04 -2.05
N ASN A 125 -4.72 -12.71 -0.93
CA ASN A 125 -5.38 -13.97 -0.57
C ASN A 125 -6.88 -13.76 -0.41
N TRP A 126 -7.27 -12.74 0.36
CA TRP A 126 -8.68 -12.39 0.51
C TRP A 126 -9.37 -12.13 -0.83
N TYR A 127 -8.74 -11.34 -1.70
CA TYR A 127 -9.29 -11.03 -3.02
C TYR A 127 -9.41 -12.26 -3.91
N SER A 128 -8.43 -13.17 -3.89
CA SER A 128 -8.44 -14.39 -4.70
C SER A 128 -9.52 -15.39 -4.27
N GLU A 129 -9.85 -15.43 -2.98
CA GLU A 129 -10.87 -16.30 -2.40
C GLU A 129 -12.30 -15.74 -2.58
N ASN A 130 -12.45 -14.42 -2.75
CA ASN A 130 -13.77 -13.74 -2.83
C ASN A 130 -14.03 -13.12 -4.22
N LYS A 131 -13.38 -13.61 -5.26
CA LYS A 131 -13.48 -13.13 -6.64
C LYS A 131 -14.67 -13.70 -7.38
#